data_d08de9e7ca42b81ce8b0f1aaf28aa8fc
#
_entry.id   d08de9e7ca42b81ce8b0f1aaf28aa8fc
#
_cell.length_a   1.000
_cell.length_b   1.000
_cell.length_c   1.000
_cell.angle_alpha   90.00
_cell.angle_beta   90.00
_cell.angle_gamma   90.00
#
_symmetry.space_group_name_H-M   'P 1'
#
loop_
_entity.id
_entity.type
_entity.pdbx_description
1 polymer ?
#
loop_
_entity_poly.entity_id
_entity_poly.type
_entity_poly.pdbx_seq_one_letter_code
_entity_poly.pdbx_strand_id
1 'polypeptide(L)'
;MIELRDYQKKAVRELKQKMIDMLNDSEDRQKLIFKAPTGAGKTVMVSTLLDELTRDLPMNGQCRYSRVAWVWIAPNKLHQQSYRSMRNFFSERRSLRPVMFDECDHVDGLHPGDVLFLNWESINKDNAVMIRDNEQNRTLYELIRKTKIEQHLPVVVIIDEEHMFAGRNAKKSEMVLQAIQPHIELRVSATPVTQSYHAVLVKRQDVINEEMIKKGIELNPNVKSSKEQSELTVNQRLLKKALDKRKEL
;
A
#
# COMPACT_ATOMS: atom_id res chain seq x y z
N MET A 1 12.29 -7.47 15.94
CA MET A 1 12.20 -7.73 14.48
C MET A 1 10.86 -8.40 14.21
N ILE A 2 10.06 -7.93 13.22
CA ILE A 2 8.80 -8.61 12.86
C ILE A 2 9.15 -9.89 12.12
N GLU A 3 8.68 -11.01 12.63
CA GLU A 3 8.77 -12.27 11.92
C GLU A 3 7.55 -12.44 11.02
N LEU A 4 7.81 -12.56 9.71
CA LEU A 4 6.76 -12.79 8.73
C LEU A 4 6.24 -14.22 8.83
N ARG A 5 4.94 -14.40 8.64
CA ARG A 5 4.28 -15.69 8.44
C ARG A 5 4.71 -16.31 7.10
N ASP A 6 4.54 -17.61 6.93
CA ASP A 6 5.04 -18.29 5.74
C ASP A 6 4.36 -17.83 4.45
N TYR A 7 3.04 -17.60 4.48
CA TYR A 7 2.34 -17.01 3.33
C TYR A 7 2.83 -15.60 3.02
N GLN A 8 3.23 -14.80 4.04
CA GLN A 8 3.78 -13.46 3.84
C GLN A 8 5.18 -13.53 3.22
N LYS A 9 6.05 -14.42 3.70
CA LYS A 9 7.38 -14.66 3.12
C LYS A 9 7.26 -15.06 1.65
N LYS A 10 6.30 -15.96 1.34
CA LYS A 10 6.03 -16.39 -0.03
C LYS A 10 5.60 -15.22 -0.91
N ALA A 11 4.62 -14.43 -0.46
CA ALA A 11 4.11 -13.28 -1.21
C ALA A 11 5.18 -12.22 -1.44
N VAL A 12 6.00 -11.89 -0.43
CA VAL A 12 7.12 -10.94 -0.56
C VAL A 12 8.14 -11.43 -1.59
N ARG A 13 8.48 -12.72 -1.59
CA ARG A 13 9.41 -13.32 -2.56
C ARG A 13 8.86 -13.22 -3.99
N GLU A 14 7.59 -13.55 -4.20
CA GLU A 14 6.95 -13.47 -5.52
C GLU A 14 6.86 -12.02 -6.02
N LEU A 15 6.49 -11.07 -5.14
CA LEU A 15 6.47 -9.64 -5.47
C LEU A 15 7.85 -9.14 -5.86
N LYS A 16 8.88 -9.51 -5.08
CA LYS A 16 10.25 -9.11 -5.31
C LYS A 16 10.77 -9.59 -6.67
N GLN A 17 10.55 -10.85 -7.01
CA GLN A 17 10.95 -11.40 -8.30
C GLN A 17 10.28 -10.66 -9.45
N LYS A 18 8.94 -10.50 -9.38
CA LYS A 18 8.21 -9.77 -10.42
C LYS A 18 8.66 -8.32 -10.57
N MET A 19 8.94 -7.62 -9.46
CA MET A 19 9.44 -6.25 -9.53
C MET A 19 10.83 -6.15 -10.16
N ILE A 20 11.73 -7.10 -9.88
CA ILE A 20 13.05 -7.16 -10.52
C ILE A 20 12.89 -7.40 -12.03
N ASP A 21 12.01 -8.33 -12.42
CA ASP A 21 11.74 -8.61 -13.83
C ASP A 21 11.19 -7.34 -14.53
N MET A 22 10.23 -6.66 -13.91
CA MET A 22 9.63 -5.42 -14.42
C MET A 22 10.62 -4.24 -14.44
N LEU A 23 11.55 -4.16 -13.49
CA LEU A 23 12.62 -3.15 -13.51
C LEU A 23 13.61 -3.38 -14.66
N ASN A 24 13.75 -4.59 -15.14
CA ASN A 24 14.57 -4.92 -16.29
C ASN A 24 13.88 -4.69 -17.63
N ASP A 25 12.57 -4.58 -17.64
CA ASP A 25 11.80 -4.26 -18.85
C ASP A 25 11.97 -2.77 -19.20
N SER A 26 11.87 -2.48 -20.49
CA SER A 26 11.88 -1.12 -21.03
C SER A 26 10.49 -0.46 -21.03
N GLU A 27 9.45 -1.20 -20.71
CA GLU A 27 8.06 -0.71 -20.67
C GLU A 27 7.87 0.20 -19.47
N ASP A 28 7.34 1.41 -19.70
CA ASP A 28 6.97 2.35 -18.65
C ASP A 28 5.53 2.08 -18.16
N ARG A 29 5.29 2.44 -16.88
CA ARG A 29 3.98 2.36 -16.23
C ARG A 29 3.40 0.94 -16.17
N GLN A 30 4.26 -0.04 -15.95
CA GLN A 30 3.85 -1.41 -15.73
C GLN A 30 3.02 -1.52 -14.44
N LYS A 31 1.99 -2.39 -14.44
CA LYS A 31 1.09 -2.57 -13.30
C LYS A 31 1.29 -3.93 -12.66
N LEU A 32 1.64 -3.94 -11.38
CA LEU A 32 1.72 -5.14 -10.55
C LEU A 32 0.59 -5.11 -9.53
N ILE A 33 -0.28 -6.12 -9.57
CA ILE A 33 -1.41 -6.26 -8.63
C ILE A 33 -0.96 -7.11 -7.44
N PHE A 34 -1.14 -6.56 -6.23
CA PHE A 34 -1.01 -7.32 -5.00
C PHE A 34 -2.35 -7.45 -4.30
N LYS A 35 -2.96 -8.62 -4.40
CA LYS A 35 -4.24 -8.94 -3.75
C LYS A 35 -4.00 -9.76 -2.48
N ALA A 36 -4.42 -9.22 -1.33
CA ALA A 36 -4.39 -9.95 -0.08
C ALA A 36 -5.60 -9.55 0.78
N PRO A 37 -6.21 -10.47 1.54
CA PRO A 37 -7.35 -10.19 2.40
C PRO A 37 -7.07 -9.05 3.39
N THR A 38 -8.12 -8.38 3.85
CA THR A 38 -8.02 -7.44 4.98
C THR A 38 -7.53 -8.20 6.22
N GLY A 39 -6.59 -7.61 6.95
CA GLY A 39 -5.96 -8.27 8.11
C GLY A 39 -4.79 -9.21 7.76
N ALA A 40 -4.50 -9.47 6.48
CA ALA A 40 -3.36 -10.31 6.07
C ALA A 40 -1.99 -9.66 6.27
N GLY A 41 -1.91 -8.39 6.70
CA GLY A 41 -0.64 -7.68 6.87
C GLY A 41 -0.05 -7.10 5.58
N LYS A 42 -0.90 -6.62 4.65
CA LYS A 42 -0.47 -5.99 3.38
C LYS A 42 0.65 -4.96 3.58
N THR A 43 0.45 -4.01 4.50
CA THR A 43 1.43 -2.95 4.78
C THR A 43 2.79 -3.52 5.22
N VAL A 44 2.79 -4.54 6.08
CA VAL A 44 4.01 -5.20 6.54
C VAL A 44 4.72 -5.90 5.39
N MET A 45 3.99 -6.65 4.56
CA MET A 45 4.56 -7.33 3.40
C MET A 45 5.17 -6.36 2.39
N VAL A 46 4.45 -5.28 2.06
CA VAL A 46 4.96 -4.25 1.14
C VAL A 46 6.16 -3.55 1.74
N SER A 47 6.12 -3.13 3.01
CA SER A 47 7.27 -2.50 3.66
C SER A 47 8.50 -3.40 3.67
N THR A 48 8.33 -4.70 3.93
CA THR A 48 9.43 -5.68 3.85
C THR A 48 9.97 -5.81 2.42
N LEU A 49 9.08 -5.85 1.44
CA LEU A 49 9.47 -5.86 0.02
C LEU A 49 10.35 -4.67 -0.34
N LEU A 50 9.94 -3.45 0.07
CA LEU A 50 10.73 -2.24 -0.21
C LEU A 50 12.09 -2.29 0.49
N ASP A 51 12.16 -2.73 1.74
CA ASP A 51 13.40 -2.90 2.50
C ASP A 51 14.34 -3.89 1.81
N GLU A 52 13.83 -5.05 1.41
CA GLU A 52 14.64 -6.05 0.71
C GLU A 52 15.13 -5.57 -0.65
N LEU A 53 14.28 -4.96 -1.46
CA LEU A 53 14.67 -4.43 -2.77
C LEU A 53 15.72 -3.31 -2.62
N THR A 54 15.53 -2.40 -1.68
CA THR A 54 16.48 -1.30 -1.46
C THR A 54 17.87 -1.80 -1.06
N ARG A 55 17.96 -2.92 -0.31
CA ARG A 55 19.24 -3.54 0.06
C ARG A 55 19.86 -4.38 -1.06
N ASP A 56 19.02 -5.11 -1.78
CA ASP A 56 19.51 -6.16 -2.68
C ASP A 56 19.76 -5.67 -4.12
N LEU A 57 19.03 -4.66 -4.59
CA LEU A 57 19.22 -4.09 -5.94
C LEU A 57 20.66 -3.59 -6.17
N PRO A 58 21.32 -2.90 -5.24
CA PRO A 58 22.72 -2.47 -5.48
C PRO A 58 23.71 -3.62 -5.67
N MET A 59 23.38 -4.81 -5.17
CA MET A 59 24.21 -6.02 -5.30
C MET A 59 23.77 -6.91 -6.47
N ASN A 60 22.63 -6.61 -7.08
CA ASN A 60 22.12 -7.37 -8.21
C ASN A 60 22.65 -6.84 -9.54
N GLY A 61 23.80 -7.34 -9.96
CA GLY A 61 24.42 -6.95 -11.22
C GLY A 61 23.63 -7.29 -12.50
N GLN A 62 22.52 -8.00 -12.38
CA GLN A 62 21.62 -8.35 -13.50
C GLN A 62 20.43 -7.39 -13.61
N CYS A 63 20.19 -6.54 -12.59
CA CYS A 63 19.13 -5.56 -12.65
C CYS A 63 19.59 -4.28 -13.33
N ARG A 64 18.78 -3.77 -14.27
CA ARG A 64 19.03 -2.51 -14.99
C ARG A 64 19.21 -1.33 -14.04
N TYR A 65 18.44 -1.33 -12.93
CA TYR A 65 18.47 -0.28 -11.92
C TYR A 65 19.00 -0.83 -10.60
N SER A 66 20.08 -0.25 -10.12
CA SER A 66 20.66 -0.58 -8.80
C SER A 66 19.94 0.11 -7.62
N ARG A 67 19.12 1.11 -7.91
CA ARG A 67 18.43 1.92 -6.89
C ARG A 67 17.08 2.41 -7.42
N VAL A 68 16.16 2.68 -6.52
CA VAL A 68 14.77 3.06 -6.82
C VAL A 68 14.31 4.13 -5.83
N ALA A 69 13.44 5.02 -6.26
CA ALA A 69 12.67 5.92 -5.38
C ALA A 69 11.25 5.39 -5.22
N TRP A 70 10.74 5.45 -3.98
CA TRP A 70 9.44 4.90 -3.62
C TRP A 70 8.44 6.02 -3.31
N VAL A 71 7.23 5.92 -3.84
CA VAL A 71 6.13 6.83 -3.54
C VAL A 71 4.94 5.99 -3.08
N TRP A 72 4.47 6.19 -1.86
CA TRP A 72 3.34 5.48 -1.27
C TRP A 72 2.13 6.39 -1.20
N ILE A 73 1.10 6.09 -1.96
CA ILE A 73 -0.14 6.85 -2.02
C ILE A 73 -1.24 6.04 -1.34
N ALA A 74 -1.92 6.63 -0.37
CA ALA A 74 -3.04 5.99 0.31
C ALA A 74 -4.17 6.97 0.61
N PRO A 75 -5.44 6.52 0.61
CA PRO A 75 -6.60 7.37 0.89
C PRO A 75 -6.74 7.68 2.38
N ASN A 76 -7.52 8.72 2.67
CA ASN A 76 -7.84 9.15 4.03
C ASN A 76 -6.57 9.42 4.86
N LYS A 77 -6.50 8.91 6.08
CA LYS A 77 -5.31 9.01 6.94
C LYS A 77 -4.42 7.76 6.91
N LEU A 78 -4.67 6.83 6.00
CA LEU A 78 -3.93 5.57 5.91
C LEU A 78 -2.45 5.80 5.57
N HIS A 79 -2.12 6.81 4.76
CA HIS A 79 -0.73 7.19 4.49
C HIS A 79 0.06 7.50 5.78
N GLN A 80 -0.54 8.22 6.76
CA GLN A 80 0.10 8.51 8.06
C GLN A 80 0.26 7.24 8.90
N GLN A 81 -0.72 6.34 8.84
CA GLN A 81 -0.65 5.06 9.54
C GLN A 81 0.47 4.19 8.97
N SER A 82 0.57 4.08 7.65
CA SER A 82 1.63 3.34 6.97
C SER A 82 3.01 3.97 7.21
N TYR A 83 3.12 5.30 7.18
CA TYR A 83 4.33 6.04 7.52
C TYR A 83 4.81 5.72 8.95
N ARG A 84 3.92 5.82 9.96
CA ARG A 84 4.25 5.52 11.36
C ARG A 84 4.63 4.05 11.54
N SER A 85 3.89 3.15 10.90
CA SER A 85 4.19 1.72 10.94
C SER A 85 5.56 1.42 10.36
N MET A 86 5.91 2.01 9.22
CA MET A 86 7.22 1.83 8.61
C MET A 86 8.33 2.38 9.50
N ARG A 87 8.17 3.58 10.07
CA ARG A 87 9.15 4.12 11.03
C ARG A 87 9.36 3.21 12.23
N ASN A 88 8.28 2.66 12.79
CA ASN A 88 8.37 1.79 13.97
C ASN A 88 8.98 0.43 13.65
N PHE A 89 8.62 -0.17 12.51
CA PHE A 89 9.08 -1.50 12.12
C PHE A 89 10.53 -1.54 11.64
N PHE A 90 11.00 -0.45 11.04
CA PHE A 90 12.33 -0.36 10.45
C PHE A 90 13.22 0.68 11.13
N SER A 91 12.88 1.11 12.37
CA SER A 91 13.64 2.10 13.13
C SER A 91 15.13 1.75 13.31
N GLU A 92 15.43 0.45 13.38
CA GLU A 92 16.81 -0.06 13.50
C GLU A 92 17.51 -0.29 12.15
N ARG A 93 16.75 -0.24 11.05
CA ARG A 93 17.25 -0.46 9.69
C ARG A 93 17.35 0.86 8.96
N ARG A 94 18.53 1.16 8.42
CA ARG A 94 18.82 2.42 7.70
C ARG A 94 18.58 2.32 6.19
N SER A 95 18.05 1.21 5.68
CA SER A 95 17.81 0.99 4.25
C SER A 95 16.68 1.85 3.70
N LEU A 96 15.62 2.04 4.49
CA LEU A 96 14.47 2.87 4.14
C LEU A 96 14.42 4.14 4.99
N ARG A 97 14.09 5.25 4.34
CA ARG A 97 13.82 6.54 4.97
C ARG A 97 12.38 6.98 4.65
N PRO A 98 11.40 6.67 5.51
CA PRO A 98 10.04 7.19 5.35
C PRO A 98 10.04 8.72 5.51
N VAL A 99 9.47 9.42 4.54
CA VAL A 99 9.39 10.88 4.51
C VAL A 99 7.99 11.35 4.13
N MET A 100 7.56 12.46 4.71
CA MET A 100 6.41 13.22 4.24
C MET A 100 6.86 14.26 3.22
N PHE A 101 5.92 14.82 2.47
CA PHE A 101 6.24 15.79 1.42
C PHE A 101 7.05 16.99 1.92
N ASP A 102 6.72 17.51 3.09
CA ASP A 102 7.41 18.65 3.70
C ASP A 102 8.80 18.30 4.26
N GLU A 103 9.09 17.01 4.42
CA GLU A 103 10.37 16.49 4.93
C GLU A 103 11.36 16.16 3.80
N CYS A 104 10.91 16.25 2.54
CA CYS A 104 11.73 15.92 1.37
C CYS A 104 12.77 16.99 1.06
N ASP A 105 13.86 16.57 0.46
CA ASP A 105 14.79 17.46 -0.20
C ASP A 105 14.20 17.92 -1.54
N HIS A 106 13.69 19.15 -1.56
CA HIS A 106 13.12 19.74 -2.77
C HIS A 106 14.18 20.30 -3.73
N VAL A 107 15.45 20.31 -3.34
CA VAL A 107 16.55 20.77 -4.20
C VAL A 107 16.94 19.67 -5.17
N ASP A 108 17.22 18.46 -4.66
CA ASP A 108 17.79 17.38 -5.45
C ASP A 108 16.80 16.26 -5.80
N GLY A 109 15.61 16.25 -5.21
CA GLY A 109 14.61 15.21 -5.37
C GLY A 109 14.68 14.12 -4.30
N LEU A 110 14.03 12.97 -4.55
CA LEU A 110 14.10 11.83 -3.65
C LEU A 110 15.44 11.11 -3.78
N HIS A 111 16.00 10.72 -2.66
CA HIS A 111 17.23 9.93 -2.61
C HIS A 111 16.95 8.42 -2.58
N PRO A 112 17.93 7.57 -2.90
CA PRO A 112 17.79 6.12 -2.78
C PRO A 112 17.38 5.71 -1.36
N GLY A 113 16.34 4.87 -1.26
CA GLY A 113 15.77 4.44 0.02
C GLY A 113 14.70 5.36 0.59
N ASP A 114 14.46 6.54 0.01
CA ASP A 114 13.31 7.37 0.40
C ASP A 114 12.01 6.70 0.02
N VAL A 115 11.06 6.73 0.97
CA VAL A 115 9.68 6.33 0.78
C VAL A 115 8.80 7.54 1.06
N LEU A 116 8.38 8.23 0.01
CA LEU A 116 7.50 9.40 0.10
C LEU A 116 6.07 8.96 0.34
N PHE A 117 5.48 9.37 1.48
CA PHE A 117 4.09 9.10 1.81
C PHE A 117 3.19 10.27 1.42
N LEU A 118 2.15 9.98 0.63
CA LEU A 118 1.21 10.97 0.13
C LEU A 118 -0.24 10.59 0.46
N ASN A 119 -1.01 11.59 0.83
CA ASN A 119 -2.45 11.46 0.94
C ASN A 119 -3.09 11.65 -0.44
N TRP A 120 -3.93 10.69 -0.85
CA TRP A 120 -4.65 10.78 -2.10
C TRP A 120 -5.50 12.05 -2.21
N GLU A 121 -6.25 12.41 -1.17
CA GLU A 121 -7.12 13.58 -1.17
C GLU A 121 -6.33 14.90 -1.26
N SER A 122 -5.07 14.90 -0.87
CA SER A 122 -4.21 16.08 -0.96
C SER A 122 -3.65 16.31 -2.36
N ILE A 123 -3.47 15.25 -3.14
CA ILE A 123 -2.93 15.33 -4.51
C ILE A 123 -4.02 15.30 -5.59
N ASN A 124 -5.25 14.96 -5.22
CA ASN A 124 -6.38 14.83 -6.15
C ASN A 124 -7.27 16.08 -6.24
N LYS A 125 -6.94 17.15 -5.54
CA LYS A 125 -7.70 18.42 -5.58
C LYS A 125 -7.15 19.30 -6.68
N ASP A 126 -8.04 19.92 -7.46
CA ASP A 126 -7.68 20.81 -8.56
C ASP A 126 -6.84 22.04 -8.09
N ASN A 127 -6.89 22.35 -6.81
CA ASN A 127 -6.18 23.44 -6.13
C ASN A 127 -5.13 22.92 -5.12
N ALA A 128 -4.67 21.67 -5.25
CA ALA A 128 -3.70 21.13 -4.31
C ALA A 128 -2.38 21.92 -4.37
N VAL A 129 -1.95 22.46 -3.24
CA VAL A 129 -0.69 23.22 -3.10
C VAL A 129 0.51 22.39 -3.56
N MET A 130 0.45 21.06 -3.39
CA MET A 130 1.50 20.14 -3.84
C MET A 130 1.59 19.97 -5.36
N ILE A 131 0.56 20.42 -6.11
CA ILE A 131 0.47 20.20 -7.58
C ILE A 131 0.65 21.52 -8.34
N ARG A 132 0.20 22.65 -7.79
CA ARG A 132 0.33 23.94 -8.44
C ARG A 132 1.75 24.46 -8.36
N ASP A 133 2.22 25.02 -9.47
CA ASP A 133 3.42 25.83 -9.47
C ASP A 133 3.28 26.96 -8.44
N ASN A 134 4.24 27.02 -7.55
CA ASN A 134 4.39 28.04 -6.56
C ASN A 134 5.73 28.76 -6.74
N GLU A 135 5.85 29.97 -6.20
CA GLU A 135 7.08 30.76 -6.31
C GLU A 135 8.34 30.05 -5.80
N GLN A 136 8.17 28.97 -5.01
CA GLN A 136 9.26 28.17 -4.46
C GLN A 136 9.59 26.91 -5.29
N ASN A 137 8.86 26.64 -6.38
CA ASN A 137 8.97 25.42 -7.19
C ASN A 137 8.93 24.11 -6.39
N ARG A 138 8.20 24.10 -5.27
CA ARG A 138 8.05 22.95 -4.38
C ARG A 138 6.77 22.20 -4.70
N THR A 139 6.72 21.58 -5.86
CA THR A 139 5.58 20.75 -6.28
C THR A 139 5.97 19.28 -6.30
N LEU A 140 4.97 18.40 -6.20
CA LEU A 140 5.17 16.97 -6.33
C LEU A 140 5.80 16.62 -7.70
N TYR A 141 5.34 17.27 -8.76
CA TYR A 141 5.83 17.00 -10.10
C TYR A 141 7.30 17.42 -10.26
N GLU A 142 7.68 18.55 -9.69
CA GLU A 142 9.07 19.00 -9.73
C GLU A 142 9.97 18.08 -8.89
N LEU A 143 9.51 17.65 -7.71
CA LEU A 143 10.22 16.67 -6.89
C LEU A 143 10.45 15.36 -7.67
N ILE A 144 9.42 14.82 -8.32
CA ILE A 144 9.53 13.59 -9.13
C ILE A 144 10.43 13.81 -10.36
N ARG A 145 10.31 14.96 -11.03
CA ARG A 145 11.17 15.31 -12.17
C ARG A 145 12.65 15.29 -11.78
N LYS A 146 12.99 15.95 -10.69
CA LYS A 146 14.37 15.98 -10.17
C LYS A 146 14.85 14.58 -9.79
N THR A 147 14.01 13.79 -9.10
CA THR A 147 14.31 12.40 -8.77
C THR A 147 14.73 11.59 -10.00
N LYS A 148 14.01 11.77 -11.12
CA LYS A 148 14.29 11.02 -12.35
C LYS A 148 15.51 11.56 -13.12
N ILE A 149 15.64 12.87 -13.21
CA ILE A 149 16.66 13.50 -14.06
C ILE A 149 17.98 13.64 -13.31
N GLU A 150 17.97 14.15 -12.08
CA GLU A 150 19.17 14.47 -11.33
C GLU A 150 19.70 13.28 -10.54
N GLN A 151 18.80 12.50 -9.93
CA GLN A 151 19.17 11.28 -9.20
C GLN A 151 19.23 10.03 -10.11
N HIS A 152 18.72 10.10 -11.34
CA HIS A 152 18.61 8.97 -12.27
C HIS A 152 17.90 7.76 -11.69
N LEU A 153 16.87 7.99 -10.82
CA LEU A 153 16.13 6.94 -10.16
C LEU A 153 14.81 6.66 -10.88
N PRO A 154 14.50 5.40 -11.20
CA PRO A 154 13.14 5.03 -11.55
C PRO A 154 12.23 5.21 -10.34
N VAL A 155 11.02 5.70 -10.59
CA VAL A 155 10.01 5.90 -9.55
C VAL A 155 9.05 4.74 -9.56
N VAL A 156 8.88 4.09 -8.41
CA VAL A 156 7.85 3.06 -8.19
C VAL A 156 6.79 3.63 -7.27
N VAL A 157 5.54 3.59 -7.73
CA VAL A 157 4.38 4.07 -6.97
C VAL A 157 3.64 2.89 -6.36
N ILE A 158 3.47 2.91 -5.04
CA ILE A 158 2.61 2.01 -4.29
C ILE A 158 1.25 2.70 -4.13
N ILE A 159 0.18 2.06 -4.61
CA ILE A 159 -1.19 2.54 -4.50
C ILE A 159 -1.92 1.63 -3.51
N ASP A 160 -1.98 2.08 -2.27
CA ASP A 160 -2.63 1.33 -1.18
C ASP A 160 -4.15 1.56 -1.20
N GLU A 161 -4.92 0.50 -0.93
CA GLU A 161 -6.38 0.46 -1.08
C GLU A 161 -6.85 0.89 -2.48
N GLU A 162 -6.23 0.33 -3.50
CA GLU A 162 -6.39 0.66 -4.93
C GLU A 162 -7.86 0.80 -5.37
N HIS A 163 -8.76 0.03 -4.79
CA HIS A 163 -10.18 0.09 -5.11
C HIS A 163 -10.82 1.48 -4.85
N MET A 164 -10.24 2.28 -3.95
CA MET A 164 -10.70 3.65 -3.67
C MET A 164 -10.36 4.65 -4.79
N PHE A 165 -9.43 4.29 -5.67
CA PHE A 165 -9.01 5.11 -6.81
C PHE A 165 -9.82 4.86 -8.07
N ALA A 166 -10.78 3.93 -8.01
CA ALA A 166 -11.69 3.60 -9.10
C ALA A 166 -12.95 4.49 -9.11
N GLY A 167 -13.82 4.27 -10.08
CA GLY A 167 -15.10 4.96 -10.20
C GLY A 167 -14.94 6.45 -10.48
N ARG A 168 -15.57 7.31 -9.68
CA ARG A 168 -15.58 8.78 -9.88
C ARG A 168 -14.16 9.39 -9.81
N ASN A 169 -13.26 8.76 -9.12
CA ASN A 169 -11.87 9.22 -8.94
C ASN A 169 -10.93 8.72 -10.04
N ALA A 170 -11.32 7.75 -10.85
CA ALA A 170 -10.45 7.08 -11.81
C ALA A 170 -9.76 8.05 -12.79
N LYS A 171 -10.49 9.04 -13.32
CA LYS A 171 -9.93 10.02 -14.26
C LYS A 171 -8.85 10.89 -13.62
N LYS A 172 -9.10 11.37 -12.39
CA LYS A 172 -8.13 12.21 -11.67
C LYS A 172 -6.92 11.39 -11.23
N SER A 173 -7.14 10.14 -10.79
CA SER A 173 -6.07 9.21 -10.47
C SER A 173 -5.15 9.00 -11.65
N GLU A 174 -5.72 8.78 -12.82
CA GLU A 174 -4.96 8.57 -14.04
C GLU A 174 -4.14 9.82 -14.42
N MET A 175 -4.71 11.03 -14.29
CA MET A 175 -3.98 12.28 -14.54
C MET A 175 -2.76 12.44 -13.62
N VAL A 176 -2.91 12.14 -12.33
CA VAL A 176 -1.79 12.21 -11.37
C VAL A 176 -0.72 11.18 -11.73
N LEU A 177 -1.11 9.94 -12.03
CA LEU A 177 -0.17 8.90 -12.41
C LEU A 177 0.52 9.17 -13.76
N GLN A 178 -0.21 9.78 -14.72
CA GLN A 178 0.38 10.24 -15.97
C GLN A 178 1.42 11.33 -15.77
N ALA A 179 1.21 12.23 -14.82
CA ALA A 179 2.17 13.28 -14.51
C ALA A 179 3.40 12.74 -13.73
N ILE A 180 3.21 11.77 -12.84
CA ILE A 180 4.31 11.09 -12.14
C ILE A 180 5.08 10.18 -13.10
N GLN A 181 4.43 9.54 -14.08
CA GLN A 181 5.00 8.55 -14.99
C GLN A 181 5.86 7.50 -14.24
N PRO A 182 5.28 6.73 -13.30
CA PRO A 182 6.04 5.73 -12.58
C PRO A 182 6.52 4.62 -13.53
N HIS A 183 7.67 4.04 -13.24
CA HIS A 183 8.14 2.85 -13.95
C HIS A 183 7.27 1.64 -13.62
N ILE A 184 6.91 1.49 -12.33
CA ILE A 184 6.01 0.44 -11.85
C ILE A 184 4.94 1.06 -10.95
N GLU A 185 3.69 0.62 -11.13
CA GLU A 185 2.56 0.85 -10.23
C GLU A 185 2.27 -0.44 -9.45
N LEU A 186 2.67 -0.52 -8.19
CA LEU A 186 2.27 -1.61 -7.28
C LEU A 186 0.90 -1.28 -6.67
N ARG A 187 -0.13 -1.94 -7.16
CA ARG A 187 -1.53 -1.73 -6.75
C ARG A 187 -1.94 -2.74 -5.70
N VAL A 188 -2.17 -2.26 -4.49
CA VAL A 188 -2.41 -3.07 -3.29
C VAL A 188 -3.87 -2.97 -2.88
N SER A 189 -4.57 -4.09 -2.78
CA SER A 189 -5.98 -4.11 -2.34
C SER A 189 -6.42 -5.51 -1.92
N ALA A 190 -7.47 -5.60 -1.09
CA ALA A 190 -8.20 -6.83 -0.87
C ALA A 190 -9.13 -7.15 -2.06
N THR A 191 -9.62 -6.12 -2.73
CA THR A 191 -10.56 -6.19 -3.86
C THR A 191 -10.07 -5.32 -5.01
N PRO A 192 -8.97 -5.68 -5.69
CA PRO A 192 -8.43 -4.86 -6.78
C PRO A 192 -9.44 -4.74 -7.92
N VAL A 193 -9.51 -3.56 -8.52
CA VAL A 193 -10.37 -3.25 -9.66
C VAL A 193 -9.57 -3.28 -10.96
N THR A 194 -8.29 -2.91 -10.89
CA THR A 194 -7.38 -2.95 -12.05
C THR A 194 -7.07 -4.40 -12.43
N GLN A 195 -7.02 -4.65 -13.72
CA GLN A 195 -6.53 -5.92 -14.27
C GLN A 195 -5.09 -5.75 -14.76
N SER A 196 -4.28 -6.77 -14.53
CA SER A 196 -2.91 -6.88 -15.05
C SER A 196 -2.53 -8.35 -15.16
N TYR A 197 -1.64 -8.65 -16.11
CA TYR A 197 -1.01 -9.97 -16.21
C TYR A 197 -0.03 -10.24 -15.06
N HIS A 198 0.50 -9.18 -14.45
CA HIS A 198 1.39 -9.28 -13.30
C HIS A 198 0.56 -9.16 -12.01
N ALA A 199 0.38 -10.28 -11.34
CA ALA A 199 -0.35 -10.33 -10.08
C ALA A 199 0.30 -11.29 -9.08
N VAL A 200 0.21 -10.94 -7.79
CA VAL A 200 0.51 -11.81 -6.65
C VAL A 200 -0.72 -11.88 -5.77
N LEU A 201 -1.17 -13.08 -5.47
CA LEU A 201 -2.43 -13.34 -4.78
C LEU A 201 -2.19 -14.13 -3.50
N VAL A 202 -2.60 -13.57 -2.37
CA VAL A 202 -2.64 -14.27 -1.08
C VAL A 202 -4.05 -14.85 -0.91
N LYS A 203 -4.14 -16.18 -0.77
CA LYS A 203 -5.42 -16.85 -0.55
C LYS A 203 -5.93 -16.61 0.87
N ARG A 204 -7.23 -16.40 1.01
CA ARG A 204 -7.85 -16.22 2.33
C ARG A 204 -7.62 -17.43 3.24
N GLN A 205 -7.59 -18.64 2.67
CA GLN A 205 -7.37 -19.87 3.43
C GLN A 205 -5.99 -19.90 4.08
N ASP A 206 -4.94 -19.44 3.39
CA ASP A 206 -3.57 -19.42 3.92
C ASP A 206 -3.49 -18.48 5.14
N VAL A 207 -4.18 -17.33 5.07
CA VAL A 207 -4.25 -16.35 6.16
C VAL A 207 -5.02 -16.89 7.37
N ILE A 208 -6.08 -17.68 7.14
CA ILE A 208 -6.86 -18.36 8.19
C ILE A 208 -6.03 -19.46 8.85
N ASN A 209 -5.32 -20.26 8.06
CA ASN A 209 -4.52 -21.39 8.55
C ASN A 209 -3.41 -20.91 9.51
N GLU A 210 -2.90 -19.71 9.31
CA GLU A 210 -1.90 -19.09 10.18
C GLU A 210 -2.52 -18.13 11.23
N GLU A 211 -3.84 -18.22 11.45
CA GLU A 211 -4.59 -17.53 12.52
C GLU A 211 -4.54 -15.99 12.49
N MET A 212 -4.19 -15.41 11.32
CA MET A 212 -4.14 -13.96 11.18
C MET A 212 -5.53 -13.32 11.01
N ILE A 213 -6.51 -14.07 10.51
CA ILE A 213 -7.91 -13.65 10.42
C ILE A 213 -8.85 -14.75 10.90
N LYS A 214 -10.03 -14.38 11.37
CA LYS A 214 -11.04 -15.32 11.85
C LYS A 214 -11.57 -16.20 10.71
N LYS A 215 -11.84 -17.48 11.01
CA LYS A 215 -12.43 -18.44 10.06
C LYS A 215 -13.80 -17.99 9.58
N GLY A 216 -14.59 -17.41 10.45
CA GLY A 216 -15.93 -16.93 10.18
C GLY A 216 -16.41 -15.95 11.24
N ILE A 217 -17.54 -15.33 10.96
CA ILE A 217 -18.31 -14.52 11.91
C ILE A 217 -19.65 -15.20 12.04
N GLU A 218 -19.99 -15.64 13.24
CA GLU A 218 -21.33 -16.13 13.53
C GLU A 218 -22.25 -14.92 13.77
N LEU A 219 -23.17 -14.73 12.84
CA LEU A 219 -24.20 -13.69 12.97
C LEU A 219 -25.41 -14.32 13.70
N ASN A 220 -25.56 -13.98 14.99
CA ASN A 220 -26.72 -14.29 15.78
C ASN A 220 -27.22 -15.75 15.65
N PRO A 221 -26.39 -16.77 15.87
CA PRO A 221 -26.84 -18.15 15.79
C PRO A 221 -27.99 -18.36 16.79
N ASN A 222 -29.10 -18.92 16.34
CA ASN A 222 -30.28 -19.18 17.15
C ASN A 222 -31.15 -17.95 17.55
N VAL A 223 -30.98 -16.79 16.91
CA VAL A 223 -31.96 -15.70 17.04
C VAL A 223 -32.98 -15.82 15.90
N LYS A 224 -34.14 -16.40 16.17
CA LYS A 224 -35.28 -16.37 15.25
C LYS A 224 -35.90 -14.99 15.31
N SER A 225 -36.02 -14.27 14.21
CA SER A 225 -36.83 -13.06 14.14
C SER A 225 -38.30 -13.45 14.19
N SER A 226 -39.00 -13.15 15.27
CA SER A 226 -40.45 -13.16 15.25
C SER A 226 -40.92 -11.78 14.80
N LYS A 227 -41.84 -11.73 13.85
CA LYS A 227 -42.38 -10.50 13.26
C LYS A 227 -43.10 -9.56 14.24
N GLU A 228 -43.26 -9.99 15.50
CA GLU A 228 -44.06 -9.29 16.53
C GLU A 228 -43.23 -8.67 17.66
N GLN A 229 -41.92 -8.66 17.62
CA GLN A 229 -41.13 -8.11 18.73
C GLN A 229 -40.56 -6.72 18.37
N SER A 230 -40.69 -5.79 19.34
CA SER A 230 -40.10 -4.46 19.17
C SER A 230 -38.57 -4.56 18.94
N GLU A 231 -38.01 -3.67 18.14
CA GLU A 231 -36.59 -3.60 17.81
C GLU A 231 -35.69 -3.57 19.06
N LEU A 232 -36.16 -2.91 20.12
CA LEU A 232 -35.48 -2.85 21.43
C LEU A 232 -35.35 -4.24 22.08
N THR A 233 -36.38 -5.08 22.00
CA THR A 233 -36.37 -6.44 22.56
C THR A 233 -35.45 -7.38 21.81
N VAL A 234 -35.35 -7.20 20.49
CA VAL A 234 -34.41 -7.96 19.64
C VAL A 234 -32.96 -7.58 19.99
N ASN A 235 -32.67 -6.29 20.11
CA ASN A 235 -31.33 -5.79 20.46
C ASN A 235 -30.89 -6.24 21.86
N GLN A 236 -31.77 -6.23 22.84
CA GLN A 236 -31.49 -6.74 24.20
C GLN A 236 -31.15 -8.23 24.21
N ARG A 237 -31.86 -9.06 23.42
CA ARG A 237 -31.59 -10.49 23.30
C ARG A 237 -30.26 -10.75 22.59
N LEU A 238 -29.95 -9.97 21.55
CA LEU A 238 -28.66 -10.03 20.83
C LEU A 238 -27.48 -9.70 21.74
N LEU A 239 -27.63 -8.63 22.55
CA LEU A 239 -26.61 -8.22 23.50
C LEU A 239 -26.42 -9.30 24.60
N LYS A 240 -27.50 -9.84 25.16
CA LYS A 240 -27.42 -10.92 26.16
C LYS A 240 -26.68 -12.14 25.61
N LYS A 241 -27.06 -12.63 24.42
CA LYS A 241 -26.38 -13.77 23.79
C LYS A 241 -24.91 -13.50 23.46
N ALA A 242 -24.56 -12.29 23.03
CA ALA A 242 -23.19 -11.91 22.82
C ALA A 242 -22.37 -11.92 24.12
N LEU A 243 -22.95 -11.45 25.22
CA LEU A 243 -22.31 -11.47 26.54
C LEU A 243 -22.18 -12.90 27.09
N ASP A 244 -23.18 -13.76 26.87
CA ASP A 244 -23.11 -15.16 27.31
C ASP A 244 -22.01 -15.91 26.52
N LYS A 245 -21.94 -15.72 25.22
CA LYS A 245 -20.89 -16.35 24.40
C LYS A 245 -19.47 -15.85 24.73
N ARG A 246 -19.34 -14.60 25.20
CA ARG A 246 -18.03 -14.06 25.67
C ARG A 246 -17.56 -14.73 26.97
N LYS A 247 -18.47 -15.26 27.79
CA LYS A 247 -18.12 -15.97 29.04
C LYS A 247 -17.72 -17.42 28.80
N GLU A 248 -18.03 -17.97 27.61
CA GLU A 248 -17.67 -19.34 27.21
C GLU A 248 -16.28 -19.39 26.50
N LEU A 249 -15.68 -18.25 26.18
CA LEU A 249 -14.36 -18.09 25.62
C LEU A 249 -13.33 -17.74 26.71
#